data_b7bbc25df50864da21bf38d41eb07ce3
#
_entry.id   b7bbc25df50864da21bf38d41eb07ce3
#
_cell.length_a   1.000
_cell.length_b   1.000
_cell.length_c   1.000
_cell.angle_alpha   90.00
_cell.angle_beta   90.00
_cell.angle_gamma   90.00
#
_symmetry.space_group_name_H-M   'P 1'
#
loop_
_entity.id
_entity.type
_entity.pdbx_description
1 polymer ?
#
loop_
_entity_poly.entity_id
_entity_poly.type
_entity_poly.pdbx_seq_one_letter_code
_entity_poly.pdbx_strand_id
1 'polypeptide(L)'
;MLKSLLVLCLLSSCAFPTQEDVNIRVVEEGGAGSWKAVVIEDGRLPGIRLYAPCDMEAAVAKTTLPVVLFEAEDKDRYDKYLNEIASFGYVVVNTAGQDPDRVLDALRSSPGVFPGGRGGLAAWDRVALVSALGPDTVFPSRAPETLIYLHFSGPRLAVPRLYLTGGLDSDAVIKAQEAFDADEDVFVASATYPAGEEGTFDHSFGGSYAVLTLMWLEWRLKDKTWQRTVFTGEDCICAYTGWGIQYKNEETVISD
;
A
#
# COMPACT_ATOMS: atom_id res chain seq x y z
N MET A 1 1.34 52.41 -1.52
CA MET A 1 1.02 51.56 -2.68
C MET A 1 1.43 50.13 -2.33
N LEU A 2 0.49 49.33 -1.83
CA LEU A 2 0.70 47.94 -1.42
C LEU A 2 0.37 47.05 -2.62
N LYS A 3 1.36 46.43 -3.21
CA LYS A 3 1.15 45.43 -4.28
C LYS A 3 0.74 44.12 -3.62
N SER A 4 -0.54 43.80 -3.67
CA SER A 4 -1.08 42.49 -3.35
C SER A 4 -0.50 41.49 -4.33
N LEU A 5 0.37 40.61 -3.83
CA LEU A 5 0.85 39.46 -4.55
C LEU A 5 -0.24 38.36 -4.49
N LEU A 6 -1.04 38.28 -5.54
CA LEU A 6 -2.04 37.23 -5.71
C LEU A 6 -1.25 35.92 -6.00
N VAL A 7 -1.05 35.10 -5.00
CA VAL A 7 -0.55 33.74 -5.18
C VAL A 7 -1.69 32.93 -5.82
N LEU A 8 -1.63 32.82 -7.14
CA LEU A 8 -2.49 31.93 -7.89
C LEU A 8 -2.04 30.49 -7.59
N CYS A 9 -2.66 29.86 -6.58
CA CYS A 9 -2.58 28.40 -6.43
C CYS A 9 -3.15 27.79 -7.72
N LEU A 10 -2.28 27.36 -8.60
CA LEU A 10 -2.61 26.45 -9.68
C LEU A 10 -3.10 25.15 -9.02
N LEU A 11 -4.39 25.09 -8.70
CA LEU A 11 -5.10 23.85 -8.46
C LEU A 11 -4.99 23.07 -9.77
N SER A 12 -4.04 22.16 -9.83
CA SER A 12 -4.03 21.11 -10.85
C SER A 12 -5.42 20.47 -10.79
N SER A 13 -6.28 20.84 -11.72
CA SER A 13 -7.64 20.34 -11.76
C SER A 13 -7.58 18.88 -12.14
N CYS A 14 -7.83 18.00 -11.17
CA CYS A 14 -8.10 16.61 -11.46
C CYS A 14 -9.28 16.56 -12.45
N ALA A 15 -9.11 15.95 -13.60
CA ALA A 15 -10.22 15.67 -14.49
C ALA A 15 -11.03 14.52 -13.90
N PHE A 16 -12.20 14.83 -13.37
CA PHE A 16 -13.08 13.83 -12.77
C PHE A 16 -14.11 13.33 -13.79
N PRO A 17 -14.45 12.04 -13.75
CA PRO A 17 -15.58 11.54 -14.51
C PRO A 17 -16.88 12.24 -14.09
N THR A 18 -17.68 12.67 -15.04
CA THR A 18 -18.95 13.38 -14.84
C THR A 18 -20.12 12.43 -14.59
N GLN A 19 -19.92 11.32 -13.89
CA GLN A 19 -20.96 10.31 -13.67
C GLN A 19 -21.58 10.49 -12.28
N GLU A 20 -22.92 10.45 -12.21
CA GLU A 20 -23.73 10.75 -11.02
C GLU A 20 -23.49 9.80 -9.82
N ASP A 21 -22.83 8.64 -10.03
CA ASP A 21 -22.63 7.60 -9.02
C ASP A 21 -21.19 7.56 -8.46
N VAL A 22 -20.33 8.52 -8.81
CA VAL A 22 -18.93 8.52 -8.38
C VAL A 22 -18.71 9.59 -7.31
N ASN A 23 -18.35 9.14 -6.11
CA ASN A 23 -17.91 10.02 -5.04
C ASN A 23 -16.38 10.08 -5.01
N ILE A 24 -15.83 11.29 -5.13
CA ILE A 24 -14.39 11.52 -5.10
C ILE A 24 -14.08 12.51 -3.98
N ARG A 25 -13.19 12.10 -3.07
CA ARG A 25 -12.76 12.94 -1.96
C ARG A 25 -11.24 12.96 -1.79
N VAL A 26 -10.74 13.98 -1.12
CA VAL A 26 -9.36 14.09 -0.66
C VAL A 26 -9.31 13.70 0.82
N VAL A 27 -8.33 12.90 1.20
CA VAL A 27 -8.07 12.58 2.60
C VAL A 27 -7.21 13.68 3.21
N GLU A 28 -7.70 14.31 4.26
CA GLU A 28 -6.92 15.28 5.02
C GLU A 28 -5.76 14.59 5.74
N GLU A 29 -4.60 15.26 5.80
CA GLU A 29 -3.37 14.75 6.42
C GLU A 29 -2.88 13.42 5.84
N GLY A 30 -3.26 13.10 4.62
CA GLY A 30 -2.73 11.97 3.85
C GLY A 30 -2.03 12.46 2.57
N GLY A 31 -1.03 11.71 2.10
CA GLY A 31 -0.42 11.99 0.81
C GLY A 31 0.79 12.93 0.86
N ALA A 32 1.85 12.53 1.58
CA ALA A 32 3.16 13.21 1.56
C ALA A 32 3.97 12.91 0.30
N GLY A 33 3.53 11.97 -0.54
CA GLY A 33 4.20 11.60 -1.78
C GLY A 33 4.18 12.69 -2.85
N SER A 34 4.79 12.40 -3.98
CA SER A 34 4.93 13.36 -5.10
C SER A 34 3.62 13.63 -5.83
N TRP A 35 2.57 12.84 -5.57
CA TRP A 35 1.31 12.89 -6.30
C TRP A 35 0.15 13.20 -5.35
N LYS A 36 -0.67 14.16 -5.74
CA LYS A 36 -1.95 14.31 -5.06
C LYS A 36 -2.79 13.06 -5.31
N ALA A 37 -3.12 12.32 -4.25
CA ALA A 37 -3.99 11.17 -4.33
C ALA A 37 -5.44 11.54 -4.00
N VAL A 38 -6.36 10.74 -4.50
CA VAL A 38 -7.80 10.86 -4.26
C VAL A 38 -8.40 9.51 -3.92
N VAL A 39 -9.46 9.54 -3.13
CA VAL A 39 -10.29 8.38 -2.82
C VAL A 39 -11.50 8.37 -3.74
N ILE A 40 -11.80 7.23 -4.31
CA ILE A 40 -12.89 7.05 -5.27
C ILE A 40 -13.80 5.92 -4.77
N GLU A 41 -15.08 6.23 -4.66
CA GLU A 41 -16.14 5.26 -4.42
C GLU A 41 -17.11 5.33 -5.60
N ASP A 42 -17.36 4.22 -6.26
CA ASP A 42 -18.21 4.14 -7.44
C ASP A 42 -19.37 3.18 -7.18
N GLY A 43 -20.59 3.63 -7.38
CA GLY A 43 -21.80 2.83 -7.16
C GLY A 43 -21.85 1.54 -7.98
N ARG A 44 -21.08 1.44 -9.07
CA ARG A 44 -20.93 0.22 -9.87
C ARG A 44 -20.04 -0.83 -9.21
N LEU A 45 -19.25 -0.42 -8.22
CA LEU A 45 -18.32 -1.25 -7.45
C LEU A 45 -18.63 -1.15 -5.95
N PRO A 46 -19.81 -1.58 -5.52
CA PRO A 46 -20.28 -1.37 -4.15
C PRO A 46 -19.32 -2.01 -3.13
N GLY A 47 -18.97 -1.23 -2.12
CA GLY A 47 -18.06 -1.65 -1.05
C GLY A 47 -16.57 -1.52 -1.38
N ILE A 48 -16.18 -1.41 -2.64
CA ILE A 48 -14.79 -1.21 -3.04
C ILE A 48 -14.44 0.27 -2.93
N ARG A 49 -13.24 0.54 -2.41
CA ARG A 49 -12.69 1.88 -2.36
C ARG A 49 -11.34 1.91 -3.07
N LEU A 50 -11.18 2.87 -3.99
CA LEU A 50 -9.95 3.08 -4.72
C LEU A 50 -9.21 4.31 -4.21
N TYR A 51 -7.88 4.23 -4.20
CA TYR A 51 -7.00 5.36 -3.98
C TYR A 51 -6.03 5.41 -5.16
N ALA A 52 -5.91 6.56 -5.79
CA ALA A 52 -5.05 6.69 -6.96
C ALA A 52 -4.49 8.12 -7.07
N PRO A 53 -3.35 8.29 -7.75
CA PRO A 53 -2.90 9.62 -8.16
C PRO A 53 -4.00 10.32 -8.98
N CYS A 54 -4.28 11.56 -8.64
CA CYS A 54 -5.27 12.36 -9.35
C CYS A 54 -4.91 12.53 -10.84
N ASP A 55 -3.63 12.72 -11.14
CA ASP A 55 -3.08 12.77 -12.49
C ASP A 55 -2.26 11.51 -12.77
N MET A 56 -2.93 10.47 -13.21
CA MET A 56 -2.30 9.18 -13.53
C MET A 56 -1.38 9.26 -14.75
N GLU A 57 -1.65 10.15 -15.72
CA GLU A 57 -0.77 10.34 -16.88
C GLU A 57 0.57 10.95 -16.49
N ALA A 58 0.55 12.01 -15.68
CA ALA A 58 1.77 12.60 -15.17
C ALA A 58 2.54 11.63 -14.27
N ALA A 59 1.84 10.81 -13.49
CA ALA A 59 2.46 9.82 -12.62
C ALA A 59 3.15 8.72 -13.43
N VAL A 60 2.49 8.11 -14.41
CA VAL A 60 3.07 7.03 -15.23
C VAL A 60 4.22 7.48 -16.10
N ALA A 61 4.27 8.77 -16.47
CA ALA A 61 5.40 9.34 -17.21
C ALA A 61 6.71 9.35 -16.40
N LYS A 62 6.65 9.19 -15.07
CA LYS A 62 7.81 9.21 -14.17
C LYS A 62 8.04 7.90 -13.41
N THR A 63 7.02 7.08 -13.26
CA THR A 63 7.11 5.81 -12.53
C THR A 63 6.02 4.86 -13.02
N THR A 64 6.20 3.56 -12.80
CA THR A 64 5.09 2.60 -12.93
C THR A 64 4.04 2.90 -11.86
N LEU A 65 2.78 2.48 -12.12
CA LEU A 65 1.66 2.55 -11.18
C LEU A 65 1.25 1.14 -10.76
N PRO A 66 2.05 0.45 -9.90
CA PRO A 66 1.69 -0.88 -9.44
C PRO A 66 0.39 -0.86 -8.64
N VAL A 67 -0.24 -2.02 -8.54
CA VAL A 67 -1.50 -2.20 -7.83
C VAL A 67 -1.23 -2.78 -6.44
N VAL A 68 -1.85 -2.20 -5.43
CA VAL A 68 -1.85 -2.72 -4.07
C VAL A 68 -3.28 -3.12 -3.73
N LEU A 69 -3.52 -4.41 -3.61
CA LEU A 69 -4.75 -4.93 -3.02
C LEU A 69 -4.65 -4.80 -1.52
N PHE A 70 -5.64 -4.23 -0.90
CA PHE A 70 -5.72 -4.09 0.54
C PHE A 70 -6.97 -4.78 1.08
N GLU A 71 -6.78 -5.65 2.05
CA GLU A 71 -7.86 -6.40 2.70
C GLU A 71 -8.00 -6.00 4.15
N ALA A 72 -9.14 -5.43 4.50
CA ALA A 72 -9.54 -5.15 5.87
C ALA A 72 -11.08 -5.11 5.97
N GLU A 73 -11.62 -5.41 7.15
CA GLU A 73 -13.05 -5.30 7.41
C GLU A 73 -13.47 -3.83 7.53
N ASP A 74 -12.71 -3.04 8.30
CA ASP A 74 -12.98 -1.60 8.49
C ASP A 74 -12.25 -0.79 7.43
N LYS A 75 -13.01 -0.33 6.44
CA LYS A 75 -12.48 0.44 5.32
C LYS A 75 -12.05 1.87 5.70
N ASP A 76 -12.63 2.46 6.74
CA ASP A 76 -12.42 3.85 7.10
C ASP A 76 -11.16 4.04 7.95
N ARG A 77 -10.83 3.07 8.77
CA ARG A 77 -9.66 3.07 9.66
C ARG A 77 -8.33 3.29 8.92
N TYR A 78 -8.24 2.86 7.67
CA TYR A 78 -7.00 2.86 6.91
C TYR A 78 -6.90 3.98 5.86
N ASP A 79 -7.86 4.89 5.81
CA ASP A 79 -7.91 5.92 4.76
C ASP A 79 -6.61 6.73 4.61
N LYS A 80 -6.03 7.20 5.71
CA LYS A 80 -4.79 7.98 5.67
C LYS A 80 -3.61 7.14 5.20
N TYR A 81 -3.54 5.90 5.66
CA TYR A 81 -2.50 4.93 5.27
C TYR A 81 -2.58 4.58 3.78
N LEU A 82 -3.76 4.28 3.26
CA LEU A 82 -3.95 3.91 1.86
C LEU A 82 -3.76 5.10 0.92
N ASN A 83 -4.20 6.28 1.34
CA ASN A 83 -3.98 7.51 0.58
C ASN A 83 -2.50 7.89 0.54
N GLU A 84 -1.76 7.66 1.63
CA GLU A 84 -0.30 7.85 1.64
C GLU A 84 0.36 6.97 0.59
N ILE A 85 0.06 5.66 0.56
CA ILE A 85 0.61 4.73 -0.43
C ILE A 85 0.29 5.22 -1.85
N ALA A 86 -0.96 5.62 -2.11
CA ALA A 86 -1.36 6.09 -3.43
C ALA A 86 -0.61 7.36 -3.86
N SER A 87 -0.28 8.25 -2.91
CA SER A 87 0.47 9.48 -3.19
C SER A 87 1.90 9.24 -3.68
N PHE A 88 2.44 8.04 -3.45
CA PHE A 88 3.73 7.59 -3.99
C PHE A 88 3.63 6.94 -5.37
N GLY A 89 2.46 7.01 -6.02
CA GLY A 89 2.26 6.49 -7.38
C GLY A 89 1.91 5.00 -7.38
N TYR A 90 0.98 4.62 -6.55
CA TYR A 90 0.32 3.31 -6.55
C TYR A 90 -1.17 3.48 -6.82
N VAL A 91 -1.76 2.46 -7.41
CA VAL A 91 -3.21 2.26 -7.39
C VAL A 91 -3.53 1.34 -6.23
N VAL A 92 -4.23 1.84 -5.23
CA VAL A 92 -4.58 1.05 -4.05
C VAL A 92 -6.06 0.70 -4.08
N VAL A 93 -6.38 -0.56 -3.88
CA VAL A 93 -7.74 -1.11 -3.94
C VAL A 93 -8.08 -1.74 -2.60
N ASN A 94 -8.92 -1.08 -1.81
CA ASN A 94 -9.50 -1.72 -0.63
C ASN A 94 -10.67 -2.60 -1.07
N THR A 95 -10.48 -3.92 -0.98
CA THR A 95 -11.46 -4.93 -1.42
C THR A 95 -12.63 -5.09 -0.48
N ALA A 96 -12.52 -4.59 0.76
CA ALA A 96 -13.52 -4.76 1.81
C ALA A 96 -13.93 -6.24 2.03
N GLY A 97 -12.96 -7.15 1.96
CA GLY A 97 -13.18 -8.59 2.11
C GLY A 97 -13.84 -9.29 0.91
N GLN A 98 -14.00 -8.58 -0.21
CA GLN A 98 -14.49 -9.19 -1.45
C GLN A 98 -13.39 -10.00 -2.14
N ASP A 99 -13.81 -10.97 -2.95
CA ASP A 99 -12.90 -11.80 -3.75
C ASP A 99 -11.98 -10.94 -4.63
N PRO A 100 -10.65 -11.01 -4.43
CA PRO A 100 -9.68 -10.18 -5.12
C PRO A 100 -9.71 -10.33 -6.65
N ASP A 101 -9.92 -11.53 -7.17
CA ASP A 101 -9.99 -11.77 -8.62
C ASP A 101 -11.18 -11.05 -9.24
N ARG A 102 -12.33 -11.18 -8.59
CA ARG A 102 -13.55 -10.51 -9.04
C ARG A 102 -13.39 -8.99 -9.02
N VAL A 103 -12.74 -8.46 -8.00
CA VAL A 103 -12.46 -7.03 -7.88
C VAL A 103 -11.51 -6.57 -8.98
N LEU A 104 -10.41 -7.29 -9.21
CA LEU A 104 -9.45 -6.97 -10.26
C LEU A 104 -10.07 -7.00 -11.65
N ASP A 105 -10.90 -8.01 -11.94
CA ASP A 105 -11.58 -8.13 -13.24
C ASP A 105 -12.60 -7.01 -13.47
N ALA A 106 -13.34 -6.66 -12.42
CA ALA A 106 -14.28 -5.54 -12.49
C ALA A 106 -13.56 -4.21 -12.76
N LEU A 107 -12.43 -3.95 -12.12
CA LEU A 107 -11.64 -2.74 -12.31
C LEU A 107 -10.98 -2.67 -13.68
N ARG A 108 -10.41 -3.78 -14.17
CA ARG A 108 -9.85 -3.86 -15.52
C ARG A 108 -10.89 -3.59 -16.60
N SER A 109 -12.11 -4.08 -16.37
CA SER A 109 -13.25 -3.92 -17.29
C SER A 109 -13.90 -2.53 -17.22
N SER A 110 -13.57 -1.74 -16.21
CA SER A 110 -14.18 -0.45 -15.93
C SER A 110 -13.13 0.67 -15.79
N PRO A 111 -12.31 0.94 -16.83
CA PRO A 111 -11.25 1.96 -16.73
C PRO A 111 -11.77 3.37 -16.41
N GLY A 112 -13.04 3.62 -16.70
CA GLY A 112 -13.71 4.89 -16.41
C GLY A 112 -13.96 5.21 -14.94
N VAL A 113 -13.71 4.27 -14.00
CA VAL A 113 -13.81 4.55 -12.55
C VAL A 113 -12.57 5.28 -12.02
N PHE A 114 -11.48 5.28 -12.77
CA PHE A 114 -10.24 5.94 -12.39
C PHE A 114 -10.22 7.41 -12.83
N PRO A 115 -9.38 8.26 -12.19
CA PRO A 115 -9.23 9.64 -12.60
C PRO A 115 -8.97 9.78 -14.10
N GLY A 116 -9.75 10.62 -14.78
CA GLY A 116 -9.65 10.82 -16.23
C GLY A 116 -9.94 9.59 -17.09
N GLY A 117 -10.56 8.52 -16.55
CA GLY A 117 -10.79 7.27 -17.27
C GLY A 117 -9.51 6.46 -17.55
N ARG A 118 -8.48 6.64 -16.75
CA ARG A 118 -7.10 6.17 -17.00
C ARG A 118 -6.74 4.83 -16.34
N GLY A 119 -7.70 3.99 -16.02
CA GLY A 119 -7.45 2.68 -15.40
C GLY A 119 -6.49 1.77 -16.17
N GLY A 120 -6.38 1.95 -17.49
CA GLY A 120 -5.41 1.24 -18.33
C GLY A 120 -3.95 1.61 -18.07
N LEU A 121 -3.67 2.67 -17.31
CA LEU A 121 -2.31 3.06 -16.92
C LEU A 121 -1.81 2.33 -15.68
N ALA A 122 -2.67 1.64 -14.94
CA ALA A 122 -2.25 0.82 -13.81
C ALA A 122 -1.49 -0.42 -14.29
N ALA A 123 -0.41 -0.76 -13.60
CA ALA A 123 0.40 -1.95 -13.89
C ALA A 123 -0.23 -3.19 -13.24
N TRP A 124 -1.27 -3.71 -13.88
CA TRP A 124 -2.06 -4.84 -13.39
C TRP A 124 -1.32 -6.18 -13.32
N ASP A 125 -0.13 -6.24 -13.84
CA ASP A 125 0.81 -7.36 -13.76
C ASP A 125 1.74 -7.25 -12.55
N ARG A 126 1.83 -6.08 -11.92
CA ARG A 126 2.64 -5.80 -10.72
C ARG A 126 1.73 -5.56 -9.52
N VAL A 127 1.38 -6.62 -8.82
CA VAL A 127 0.40 -6.60 -7.73
C VAL A 127 1.06 -6.98 -6.40
N ALA A 128 0.83 -6.19 -5.36
CA ALA A 128 1.06 -6.59 -3.97
C ALA A 128 -0.28 -6.83 -3.28
N LEU A 129 -0.27 -7.72 -2.29
CA LEU A 129 -1.37 -7.88 -1.34
C LEU A 129 -0.94 -7.41 0.04
N VAL A 130 -1.71 -6.53 0.63
CA VAL A 130 -1.56 -6.07 2.02
C VAL A 130 -2.82 -6.50 2.76
N SER A 131 -2.67 -7.33 3.79
CA SER A 131 -3.82 -7.86 4.52
C SER A 131 -3.77 -7.55 6.00
N ALA A 132 -4.89 -7.07 6.51
CA ALA A 132 -5.21 -6.93 7.93
C ALA A 132 -6.26 -7.97 8.40
N LEU A 133 -6.52 -9.01 7.59
CA LEU A 133 -7.48 -10.09 7.90
C LEU A 133 -6.82 -11.33 8.52
N GLY A 134 -5.49 -11.41 8.50
CA GLY A 134 -4.75 -12.54 9.05
C GLY A 134 -5.13 -13.88 8.39
N PRO A 135 -5.62 -14.88 9.15
CA PRO A 135 -5.95 -16.20 8.61
C PRO A 135 -7.05 -16.19 7.55
N ASP A 136 -7.91 -15.17 7.55
CA ASP A 136 -9.04 -15.04 6.63
C ASP A 136 -8.64 -14.33 5.31
N THR A 137 -7.36 -14.06 5.12
CA THR A 137 -6.80 -13.49 3.89
C THR A 137 -7.15 -14.32 2.67
N VAL A 138 -7.73 -13.69 1.65
CA VAL A 138 -8.06 -14.32 0.37
C VAL A 138 -7.04 -13.94 -0.68
N PHE A 139 -6.45 -14.92 -1.34
CA PHE A 139 -5.47 -14.68 -2.38
C PHE A 139 -6.11 -14.59 -3.76
N PRO A 140 -5.62 -13.68 -4.62
CA PRO A 140 -5.96 -13.73 -6.03
C PRO A 140 -5.40 -15.00 -6.68
N SER A 141 -6.08 -15.52 -7.72
CA SER A 141 -5.66 -16.73 -8.46
C SER A 141 -4.25 -16.57 -9.06
N ARG A 142 -3.93 -15.38 -9.50
CA ARG A 142 -2.54 -15.01 -9.85
C ARG A 142 -1.84 -14.55 -8.59
N ALA A 143 -0.79 -15.25 -8.19
CA ALA A 143 0.01 -14.88 -7.03
C ALA A 143 0.49 -13.42 -7.15
N PRO A 144 0.38 -12.61 -6.08
CA PRO A 144 0.97 -11.29 -6.03
C PRO A 144 2.50 -11.39 -6.06
N GLU A 145 3.18 -10.30 -6.41
CA GLU A 145 4.65 -10.25 -6.36
C GLU A 145 5.18 -10.25 -4.93
N THR A 146 4.39 -9.78 -3.98
CA THR A 146 4.74 -9.73 -2.56
C THR A 146 3.52 -9.64 -1.66
N LEU A 147 3.70 -10.04 -0.39
CA LEU A 147 2.70 -9.97 0.66
C LEU A 147 3.16 -9.05 1.80
N ILE A 148 2.22 -8.34 2.39
CA ILE A 148 2.42 -7.63 3.66
C ILE A 148 1.27 -8.01 4.59
N TYR A 149 1.60 -8.53 5.77
CA TYR A 149 0.63 -8.78 6.83
C TYR A 149 0.71 -7.69 7.89
N LEU A 150 -0.44 -7.08 8.18
CA LEU A 150 -0.58 -6.06 9.21
C LEU A 150 -1.20 -6.71 10.45
N HIS A 151 -0.47 -6.72 11.56
CA HIS A 151 -0.90 -7.22 12.89
C HIS A 151 -1.11 -8.72 13.02
N PHE A 152 -1.15 -9.44 11.91
CA PHE A 152 -1.47 -10.87 11.89
C PHE A 152 -0.47 -11.64 11.06
N SER A 153 -0.48 -12.95 11.24
CA SER A 153 0.04 -13.90 10.26
C SER A 153 -1.12 -14.48 9.47
N GLY A 154 -0.90 -14.81 8.22
CA GLY A 154 -1.91 -15.38 7.34
C GLY A 154 -1.39 -16.60 6.58
N PRO A 155 -2.17 -17.12 5.64
CA PRO A 155 -1.77 -18.24 4.78
C PRO A 155 -0.49 -17.91 4.01
N ARG A 156 0.29 -18.93 3.67
CA ARG A 156 1.58 -18.77 3.00
C ARG A 156 1.46 -18.91 1.49
N LEU A 157 2.15 -18.05 0.77
CA LEU A 157 2.44 -18.18 -0.66
C LEU A 157 3.95 -18.18 -0.87
N ALA A 158 4.40 -18.78 -1.97
CA ALA A 158 5.81 -18.78 -2.35
C ALA A 158 6.23 -17.43 -2.95
N VAL A 159 6.02 -16.35 -2.21
CA VAL A 159 6.41 -14.97 -2.58
C VAL A 159 7.01 -14.25 -1.37
N PRO A 160 7.89 -13.28 -1.59
CA PRO A 160 8.48 -12.49 -0.52
C PRO A 160 7.41 -11.82 0.34
N ARG A 161 7.64 -11.78 1.66
CA ARG A 161 6.65 -11.23 2.58
C ARG A 161 7.23 -10.42 3.72
N LEU A 162 6.42 -9.49 4.21
CA LEU A 162 6.72 -8.63 5.34
C LEU A 162 5.63 -8.79 6.39
N TYR A 163 6.02 -9.08 7.62
CA TYR A 163 5.14 -9.02 8.79
C TYR A 163 5.36 -7.68 9.49
N LEU A 164 4.31 -6.89 9.63
CA LEU A 164 4.31 -5.62 10.36
C LEU A 164 3.44 -5.75 11.60
N THR A 165 4.04 -5.65 12.77
CA THR A 165 3.34 -5.80 14.05
C THR A 165 3.62 -4.63 14.98
N GLY A 166 2.76 -4.44 15.97
CA GLY A 166 2.92 -3.43 17.02
C GLY A 166 2.69 -4.00 18.41
N GLY A 167 3.35 -3.39 19.41
CA GLY A 167 3.30 -3.89 20.80
C GLY A 167 4.21 -5.10 21.03
N LEU A 168 5.17 -5.00 21.94
CA LEU A 168 6.20 -6.01 22.10
C LEU A 168 5.71 -7.37 22.64
N ASP A 169 4.58 -7.38 23.33
CA ASP A 169 4.06 -8.57 24.04
C ASP A 169 2.65 -8.97 23.56
N SER A 170 2.26 -8.54 22.37
CA SER A 170 0.93 -8.88 21.82
C SER A 170 0.90 -10.29 21.22
N ASP A 171 -0.26 -10.94 21.26
CA ASP A 171 -0.50 -12.21 20.56
C ASP A 171 -0.17 -12.09 19.06
N ALA A 172 -0.35 -10.91 18.48
CA ALA A 172 -0.03 -10.63 17.09
C ALA A 172 1.47 -10.77 16.82
N VAL A 173 2.32 -10.23 17.70
CA VAL A 173 3.77 -10.35 17.60
C VAL A 173 4.21 -11.81 17.71
N ILE A 174 3.65 -12.56 18.69
CA ILE A 174 3.97 -13.98 18.88
C ILE A 174 3.63 -14.78 17.62
N LYS A 175 2.42 -14.61 17.09
CA LYS A 175 1.98 -15.32 15.88
C LYS A 175 2.78 -14.92 14.63
N ALA A 176 3.12 -13.64 14.49
CA ALA A 176 3.97 -13.19 13.39
C ALA A 176 5.37 -13.78 13.51
N GLN A 177 5.91 -13.90 14.72
CA GLN A 177 7.20 -14.55 14.96
C GLN A 177 7.16 -16.04 14.62
N GLU A 178 6.13 -16.77 15.07
CA GLU A 178 5.94 -18.17 14.72
C GLU A 178 5.83 -18.37 13.20
N ALA A 179 5.12 -17.49 12.51
CA ALA A 179 4.99 -17.53 11.06
C ALA A 179 6.33 -17.21 10.37
N PHE A 180 7.06 -16.20 10.86
CA PHE A 180 8.38 -15.86 10.39
C PHE A 180 9.36 -17.04 10.57
N ASP A 181 9.39 -17.66 11.75
CA ASP A 181 10.29 -18.78 12.05
C ASP A 181 10.02 -20.00 11.17
N ALA A 182 8.77 -20.19 10.80
CA ALA A 182 8.34 -21.30 9.97
C ALA A 182 8.49 -21.06 8.45
N ASP A 183 8.89 -19.86 8.01
CA ASP A 183 9.18 -19.57 6.60
C ASP A 183 10.60 -20.03 6.23
N GLU A 184 10.74 -20.93 5.24
CA GLU A 184 12.02 -21.51 4.86
C GLU A 184 12.44 -21.20 3.41
N ASP A 185 11.46 -20.93 2.54
CA ASP A 185 11.68 -20.97 1.08
C ASP A 185 11.73 -19.61 0.39
N VAL A 186 11.33 -18.54 1.07
CA VAL A 186 11.23 -17.19 0.47
C VAL A 186 11.89 -16.15 1.35
N PHE A 187 12.27 -15.03 0.75
CA PHE A 187 12.70 -13.89 1.55
C PHE A 187 11.56 -13.40 2.45
N VAL A 188 11.83 -13.32 3.73
CA VAL A 188 10.87 -12.82 4.71
C VAL A 188 11.53 -11.83 5.66
N ALA A 189 10.81 -10.75 5.94
CA ALA A 189 11.15 -9.79 6.98
C ALA A 189 10.02 -9.69 8.00
N SER A 190 10.38 -9.44 9.24
CA SER A 190 9.44 -9.13 10.32
C SER A 190 9.89 -7.82 10.97
N ALA A 191 8.97 -6.88 11.10
CA ALA A 191 9.22 -5.60 11.72
C ALA A 191 8.19 -5.35 12.82
N THR A 192 8.67 -5.10 14.04
CA THR A 192 7.83 -4.85 15.20
C THR A 192 8.04 -3.41 15.70
N TYR A 193 6.95 -2.67 15.84
CA TYR A 193 6.96 -1.32 16.40
C TYR A 193 6.59 -1.34 17.89
N PRO A 194 7.43 -0.83 18.79
CA PRO A 194 7.22 -0.98 20.25
C PRO A 194 5.99 -0.25 20.79
N ALA A 195 5.59 0.85 20.15
CA ALA A 195 4.53 1.73 20.65
C ALA A 195 3.11 1.17 20.51
N GLY A 196 2.95 -0.04 19.96
CA GLY A 196 1.63 -0.64 19.75
C GLY A 196 0.92 -0.15 18.49
N GLU A 197 -0.29 -0.66 18.30
CA GLU A 197 -1.05 -0.51 17.05
C GLU A 197 -2.09 0.60 17.09
N GLU A 198 -2.59 0.93 18.29
CA GLU A 198 -3.73 1.84 18.43
C GLU A 198 -3.43 3.20 17.81
N GLY A 199 -4.28 3.59 16.86
CA GLY A 199 -4.24 4.89 16.22
C GLY A 199 -3.12 5.09 15.18
N THR A 200 -2.23 4.12 14.94
CA THR A 200 -1.09 4.32 14.04
C THR A 200 -1.51 4.62 12.61
N PHE A 201 -2.58 4.00 12.11
CA PHE A 201 -3.12 4.26 10.77
C PHE A 201 -3.91 5.57 10.67
N ASP A 202 -4.42 6.07 11.79
CA ASP A 202 -5.14 7.35 11.89
C ASP A 202 -4.19 8.54 12.02
N HIS A 203 -2.91 8.30 12.23
CA HIS A 203 -1.90 9.35 12.25
C HIS A 203 -1.74 9.97 10.86
N SER A 204 -1.29 11.22 10.83
CA SER A 204 -0.95 11.90 9.59
C SER A 204 -0.03 11.04 8.74
N PHE A 205 -0.34 10.95 7.45
CA PHE A 205 0.42 10.17 6.46
C PHE A 205 0.46 8.65 6.76
N GLY A 206 -0.53 8.11 7.49
CA GLY A 206 -0.59 6.69 7.81
C GLY A 206 0.46 6.18 8.79
N GLY A 207 1.14 7.11 9.47
CA GLY A 207 2.09 6.81 10.53
C GLY A 207 3.30 5.97 10.12
N SER A 208 3.95 5.36 11.10
CA SER A 208 5.17 4.58 10.91
C SER A 208 4.97 3.33 10.04
N TYR A 209 3.79 2.75 10.04
CA TYR A 209 3.45 1.58 9.21
C TYR A 209 3.47 1.91 7.71
N ALA A 210 2.96 3.09 7.31
CA ALA A 210 3.01 3.52 5.92
C ALA A 210 4.45 3.65 5.41
N VAL A 211 5.36 4.15 6.25
CA VAL A 211 6.78 4.32 5.90
C VAL A 211 7.41 2.97 5.53
N LEU A 212 7.31 1.96 6.40
CA LEU A 212 7.89 0.64 6.11
C LEU A 212 7.19 -0.08 4.95
N THR A 213 5.87 0.03 4.88
CA THR A 213 5.11 -0.50 3.73
C THR A 213 5.61 0.10 2.42
N LEU A 214 5.76 1.43 2.37
CA LEU A 214 6.25 2.11 1.16
C LEU A 214 7.67 1.67 0.79
N MET A 215 8.58 1.59 1.75
CA MET A 215 9.95 1.13 1.50
C MET A 215 9.97 -0.30 0.93
N TRP A 216 9.13 -1.19 1.47
CA TRP A 216 8.97 -2.54 0.95
C TRP A 216 8.38 -2.57 -0.46
N LEU A 217 7.29 -1.83 -0.70
CA LEU A 217 6.64 -1.76 -2.02
C LEU A 217 7.54 -1.11 -3.09
N GLU A 218 8.27 -0.07 -2.74
CA GLU A 218 9.24 0.57 -3.63
C GLU A 218 10.36 -0.39 -4.05
N TRP A 219 10.82 -1.23 -3.12
CA TRP A 219 11.77 -2.28 -3.44
C TRP A 219 11.16 -3.37 -4.32
N ARG A 220 10.02 -3.92 -3.92
CA ARG A 220 9.46 -5.13 -4.54
C ARG A 220 8.69 -4.86 -5.84
N LEU A 221 8.05 -3.69 -5.97
CA LEU A 221 7.22 -3.37 -7.12
C LEU A 221 7.78 -2.29 -8.05
N LYS A 222 8.79 -1.54 -7.61
CA LYS A 222 9.41 -0.49 -8.42
C LYS A 222 10.92 -0.65 -8.59
N ASP A 223 11.44 -1.81 -8.21
CA ASP A 223 12.85 -2.20 -8.39
C ASP A 223 13.86 -1.21 -7.77
N LYS A 224 13.43 -0.47 -6.72
CA LYS A 224 14.32 0.42 -5.98
C LYS A 224 15.18 -0.38 -5.01
N THR A 225 16.17 -1.08 -5.52
CA THR A 225 17.00 -2.04 -4.78
C THR A 225 17.70 -1.46 -3.55
N TRP A 226 17.99 -0.15 -3.53
CA TRP A 226 18.56 0.51 -2.37
C TRP A 226 17.65 0.46 -1.13
N GLN A 227 16.32 0.33 -1.30
CA GLN A 227 15.38 0.14 -0.20
C GLN A 227 15.56 -1.21 0.52
N ARG A 228 16.23 -2.17 -0.11
CA ARG A 228 16.57 -3.45 0.53
C ARG A 228 17.34 -3.25 1.83
N THR A 229 18.26 -2.28 1.87
CA THR A 229 19.08 -1.99 3.05
C THR A 229 18.27 -1.58 4.28
N VAL A 230 17.02 -1.17 4.09
CA VAL A 230 16.09 -0.89 5.19
C VAL A 230 15.77 -2.16 5.98
N PHE A 231 15.71 -3.29 5.29
CA PHE A 231 15.29 -4.58 5.84
C PHE A 231 16.47 -5.53 6.08
N THR A 232 17.62 -5.28 5.45
CA THR A 232 18.79 -6.16 5.50
C THR A 232 20.05 -5.36 5.83
N GLY A 233 21.02 -6.01 6.48
CA GLY A 233 22.31 -5.40 6.81
C GLY A 233 22.36 -4.76 8.20
N GLU A 234 23.56 -4.27 8.56
CA GLU A 234 23.84 -3.68 9.86
C GLU A 234 23.19 -2.29 10.03
N ASP A 235 22.95 -1.58 8.92
CA ASP A 235 22.35 -0.24 8.88
C ASP A 235 20.82 -0.30 8.66
N CYS A 236 20.15 -1.33 9.16
CA CYS A 236 18.69 -1.42 9.04
C CYS A 236 18.01 -0.19 9.69
N ILE A 237 16.82 0.14 9.23
CA ILE A 237 16.04 1.28 9.76
C ILE A 237 15.76 1.16 11.27
N CYS A 238 15.86 -0.03 11.84
CA CYS A 238 15.71 -0.30 13.28
C CYS A 238 16.62 0.58 14.14
N ALA A 239 17.83 0.89 13.67
CA ALA A 239 18.77 1.76 14.38
C ALA A 239 18.28 3.21 14.52
N TYR A 240 17.39 3.66 13.62
CA TYR A 240 16.98 5.07 13.52
C TYR A 240 15.53 5.34 13.87
N THR A 241 14.66 4.34 13.84
CA THR A 241 13.19 4.54 13.94
C THR A 241 12.55 3.82 15.11
N GLY A 242 13.32 3.07 15.89
CA GLY A 242 12.79 2.27 16.99
C GLY A 242 12.07 0.99 16.55
N TRP A 243 12.12 0.62 15.27
CA TRP A 243 11.63 -0.66 14.78
C TRP A 243 12.60 -1.79 15.12
N GLY A 244 12.08 -2.89 15.64
CA GLY A 244 12.80 -4.16 15.69
C GLY A 244 12.61 -4.89 14.36
N ILE A 245 13.66 -5.01 13.55
CA ILE A 245 13.59 -5.69 12.24
C ILE A 245 14.46 -6.94 12.26
N GLN A 246 13.92 -8.04 11.75
CA GLN A 246 14.64 -9.27 11.47
C GLN A 246 14.29 -9.77 10.06
N TYR A 247 15.20 -10.51 9.46
CA TYR A 247 14.97 -11.09 8.13
C TYR A 247 15.69 -12.44 8.00
N LYS A 248 15.26 -13.24 7.04
CA LYS A 248 15.91 -14.49 6.66
C LYS A 248 15.67 -14.84 5.20
N ASN A 249 16.36 -15.90 4.76
CA ASN A 249 16.30 -16.39 3.38
C ASN A 249 16.68 -15.29 2.38
N GLU A 250 17.79 -14.60 2.66
CA GLU A 250 18.27 -13.51 1.82
C GLU A 250 18.43 -13.99 0.37
N GLU A 251 17.73 -13.32 -0.54
CA GLU A 251 17.83 -13.62 -1.95
C GLU A 251 19.29 -13.41 -2.40
N THR A 252 19.91 -14.46 -2.91
CA THR A 252 21.21 -14.35 -3.54
C THR A 252 21.02 -13.42 -4.74
N VAL A 253 21.57 -12.23 -4.67
CA VAL A 253 21.60 -11.33 -5.83
C VAL A 253 22.50 -11.99 -6.84
N ILE A 254 21.92 -12.66 -7.83
CA ILE A 254 22.65 -13.01 -9.04
C ILE A 254 22.92 -11.66 -9.71
N SER A 255 24.14 -11.16 -9.51
CA SER A 255 24.63 -9.99 -10.25
C SER A 255 24.84 -10.47 -11.69
N ASP A 256 23.92 -10.07 -12.57
CA ASP A 256 24.12 -10.14 -14.02
C ASP A 256 25.22 -9.16 -14.48
#